data_ee81a249cf7abd71757c1c09f09e0b74
#
_entry.id   ee81a249cf7abd71757c1c09f09e0b74
#
_cell.length_a   1.000
_cell.length_b   1.000
_cell.length_c   1.000
_cell.angle_alpha   90.00
_cell.angle_beta   90.00
_cell.angle_gamma   90.00
#
_symmetry.space_group_name_H-M   'P 1'
#
loop_
_entity.id
_entity.type
_entity.pdbx_description
1 polymer ?
#
loop_
_entity_poly.entity_id
_entity_poly.type
_entity_poly.pdbx_seq_one_letter_code
_entity_poly.pdbx_strand_id
1 'polypeptide(L)'
;MRSNRFYLIILALIVLSYLATALIDNQYPFFAGFAILTLVVMALAWNILGGYGGYVNFGSAAFFGLGAYSAIVSYQLFAAPLMIQIFVAGIFCALLGLATGYLTLRLRGVYFAIATLALLVVSETLIHNWDYVGGAAGAYLLPSRTLSLFGLLIVGADGGLFSNNKEFLFFLLCVLVLVTIIICRTIENSKFGRGLAALRDNEEAAESMGVPTLKLKLMATMISAALMGVTGGFFPYYMTFVEPTSAFSLDISVNALAMPLIGGTAYWLGPVLGAVVLGTLQQVATVTISSEINLLIVGLFLVGFVIFAPDGFLGLIKKLRKRGD
;
A
#
# COMPACT_ATOMS: atom_id res chain seq x y z
N MET A 1 -0.04 -15.97 -25.54
CA MET A 1 -0.09 -14.62 -26.16
C MET A 1 -0.60 -13.50 -25.24
N ARG A 2 -1.54 -13.71 -24.31
CA ARG A 2 -2.00 -12.65 -23.36
C ARG A 2 -0.92 -12.21 -22.34
N SER A 3 0.01 -13.07 -21.95
CA SER A 3 1.07 -12.75 -20.98
C SER A 3 2.06 -11.71 -21.53
N ASN A 4 2.57 -11.88 -22.74
CA ASN A 4 3.61 -10.99 -23.30
C ASN A 4 3.11 -9.55 -23.50
N ARG A 5 1.84 -9.36 -23.89
CA ARG A 5 1.24 -8.03 -24.02
C ARG A 5 1.16 -7.30 -22.69
N PHE A 6 0.90 -8.01 -21.60
CA PHE A 6 0.85 -7.41 -20.25
C PHE A 6 2.23 -6.90 -19.81
N TYR A 7 3.29 -7.70 -20.00
CA TYR A 7 4.64 -7.25 -19.65
C TYR A 7 5.12 -6.08 -20.54
N LEU A 8 4.72 -6.05 -21.82
CA LEU A 8 4.97 -4.92 -22.71
C LEU A 8 4.27 -3.65 -22.24
N ILE A 9 3.03 -3.74 -21.76
CA ILE A 9 2.29 -2.59 -21.17
C ILE A 9 2.99 -2.10 -19.91
N ILE A 10 3.45 -2.99 -19.05
CA ILE A 10 4.20 -2.62 -17.83
C ILE A 10 5.49 -1.88 -18.21
N LEU A 11 6.27 -2.42 -19.15
CA LEU A 11 7.48 -1.79 -19.64
C LEU A 11 7.19 -0.39 -20.21
N ALA A 12 6.14 -0.27 -21.02
CA ALA A 12 5.72 1.01 -21.58
C ALA A 12 5.33 2.02 -20.48
N LEU A 13 4.66 1.57 -19.41
CA LEU A 13 4.30 2.42 -18.28
C LEU A 13 5.52 2.88 -17.48
N ILE A 14 6.55 2.04 -17.32
CA ILE A 14 7.82 2.43 -16.68
C ILE A 14 8.52 3.51 -17.51
N VAL A 15 8.62 3.30 -18.83
CA VAL A 15 9.22 4.28 -19.73
C VAL A 15 8.43 5.59 -19.73
N LEU A 16 7.10 5.51 -19.75
CA LEU A 16 6.23 6.69 -19.72
C LEU A 16 6.38 7.46 -18.40
N SER A 17 6.48 6.76 -17.27
CA SER A 17 6.68 7.42 -15.96
C SER A 17 8.04 8.14 -15.90
N TYR A 18 9.10 7.56 -16.45
CA TYR A 18 10.39 8.21 -16.56
C TYR A 18 10.36 9.42 -17.51
N LEU A 19 9.73 9.30 -18.67
CA LEU A 19 9.55 10.41 -19.60
C LEU A 19 8.73 11.55 -18.98
N ALA A 20 7.71 11.23 -18.18
CA ALA A 20 6.94 12.23 -17.45
C ALA A 20 7.81 13.03 -16.47
N THR A 21 8.74 12.37 -15.76
CA THR A 21 9.67 13.08 -14.86
C THR A 21 10.66 13.98 -15.62
N ALA A 22 11.01 13.63 -16.86
CA ALA A 22 11.92 14.41 -17.69
C ALA A 22 11.28 15.61 -18.42
N LEU A 23 9.94 15.56 -18.61
CA LEU A 23 9.21 16.56 -19.41
C LEU A 23 8.42 17.58 -18.59
N ILE A 24 8.14 17.30 -17.32
CA ILE A 24 7.27 18.14 -16.47
C ILE A 24 8.14 18.89 -15.47
N ASP A 25 8.31 20.20 -15.63
CA ASP A 25 9.08 21.06 -14.72
C ASP A 25 8.34 21.36 -13.39
N ASN A 26 7.02 21.19 -13.35
CA ASN A 26 6.22 21.45 -12.15
C ASN A 26 6.31 20.29 -11.15
N GLN A 27 6.65 20.56 -9.89
CA GLN A 27 6.79 19.54 -8.84
C GLN A 27 5.45 19.06 -8.25
N TYR A 28 4.36 19.82 -8.40
CA TYR A 28 3.06 19.47 -7.81
C TYR A 28 2.47 18.16 -8.34
N PRO A 29 2.48 17.86 -9.66
CA PRO A 29 2.00 16.58 -10.17
C PRO A 29 2.73 15.37 -9.58
N PHE A 30 4.05 15.49 -9.30
CA PHE A 30 4.81 14.42 -8.67
C PHE A 30 4.43 14.24 -7.21
N PHE A 31 4.15 15.34 -6.51
CA PHE A 31 3.66 15.31 -5.14
C PHE A 31 2.27 14.62 -5.06
N ALA A 32 1.31 15.06 -5.84
CA ALA A 32 -0.03 14.48 -5.90
C ALA A 32 0.00 13.02 -6.39
N GLY A 33 0.81 12.75 -7.42
CA GLY A 33 1.01 11.42 -7.98
C GLY A 33 1.61 10.44 -6.97
N PHE A 34 2.61 10.87 -6.20
CA PHE A 34 3.18 10.04 -5.13
C PHE A 34 2.12 9.65 -4.09
N ALA A 35 1.30 10.60 -3.63
CA ALA A 35 0.23 10.32 -2.68
C ALA A 35 -0.78 9.30 -3.24
N ILE A 36 -1.25 9.49 -4.48
CA ILE A 36 -2.19 8.57 -5.14
C ILE A 36 -1.57 7.18 -5.32
N LEU A 37 -0.31 7.08 -5.77
CA LEU A 37 0.37 5.81 -5.98
C LEU A 37 0.61 5.06 -4.65
N THR A 38 0.90 5.79 -3.56
CA THR A 38 0.95 5.22 -2.20
C THR A 38 -0.37 4.54 -1.85
N LEU A 39 -1.49 5.20 -2.08
CA LEU A 39 -2.82 4.66 -1.85
C LEU A 39 -3.11 3.43 -2.75
N VAL A 40 -2.63 3.43 -4.00
CA VAL A 40 -2.75 2.28 -4.91
C VAL A 40 -2.03 1.05 -4.36
N VAL A 41 -0.77 1.22 -3.88
CA VAL A 41 -0.03 0.09 -3.29
C VAL A 41 -0.69 -0.40 -2.02
N MET A 42 -1.12 0.52 -1.14
CA MET A 42 -1.82 0.17 0.11
C MET A 42 -3.12 -0.59 -0.15
N ALA A 43 -3.92 -0.14 -1.12
CA ALA A 43 -5.15 -0.80 -1.54
C ALA A 43 -4.90 -2.21 -2.12
N LEU A 44 -3.91 -2.35 -3.01
CA LEU A 44 -3.51 -3.65 -3.56
C LEU A 44 -2.99 -4.60 -2.48
N ALA A 45 -2.13 -4.10 -1.58
CA ALA A 45 -1.58 -4.87 -0.48
C ALA A 45 -2.67 -5.34 0.49
N TRP A 46 -3.62 -4.46 0.84
CA TRP A 46 -4.77 -4.83 1.65
C TRP A 46 -5.63 -5.89 0.97
N ASN A 47 -5.83 -5.78 -0.33
CA ASN A 47 -6.68 -6.70 -1.09
C ASN A 47 -6.17 -8.14 -1.09
N ILE A 48 -4.87 -8.38 -0.86
CA ILE A 48 -4.30 -9.73 -0.80
C ILE A 48 -4.92 -10.52 0.36
N LEU A 49 -5.02 -9.93 1.55
CA LEU A 49 -5.61 -10.58 2.72
C LEU A 49 -7.13 -10.33 2.79
N GLY A 50 -7.55 -9.07 2.60
CA GLY A 50 -8.93 -8.64 2.75
C GLY A 50 -9.82 -9.07 1.59
N GLY A 51 -9.40 -8.81 0.36
CA GLY A 51 -10.19 -9.09 -0.83
C GLY A 51 -10.17 -10.56 -1.23
N TYR A 52 -8.98 -11.15 -1.39
CA TYR A 52 -8.86 -12.55 -1.81
C TYR A 52 -9.13 -13.54 -0.68
N GLY A 53 -8.72 -13.20 0.57
CA GLY A 53 -8.85 -14.07 1.74
C GLY A 53 -10.09 -13.81 2.61
N GLY A 54 -10.76 -12.67 2.45
CA GLY A 54 -11.97 -12.31 3.21
C GLY A 54 -11.71 -11.80 4.64
N TYR A 55 -10.47 -11.51 5.02
CA TYR A 55 -10.10 -11.03 6.36
C TYR A 55 -9.94 -9.52 6.40
N VAL A 56 -10.87 -8.82 7.02
CA VAL A 56 -10.85 -7.36 7.17
C VAL A 56 -9.73 -6.95 8.12
N ASN A 57 -8.67 -6.33 7.59
CA ASN A 57 -7.50 -5.89 8.35
C ASN A 57 -7.52 -4.37 8.53
N PHE A 58 -7.60 -3.90 9.79
CA PHE A 58 -7.45 -2.49 10.16
C PHE A 58 -6.03 -2.12 10.59
N GLY A 59 -5.11 -3.08 10.63
CA GLY A 59 -3.71 -2.86 10.98
C GLY A 59 -2.81 -2.38 9.83
N SER A 60 -3.38 -1.95 8.72
CA SER A 60 -2.61 -1.51 7.54
C SER A 60 -1.67 -0.35 7.86
N ALA A 61 -2.13 0.64 8.62
CA ALA A 61 -1.32 1.76 9.07
C ALA A 61 -0.22 1.34 10.06
N ALA A 62 -0.41 0.26 10.83
CA ALA A 62 0.66 -0.27 11.68
C ALA A 62 1.86 -0.72 10.84
N PHE A 63 1.64 -1.50 9.78
CA PHE A 63 2.72 -1.94 8.89
C PHE A 63 3.34 -0.79 8.10
N PHE A 64 2.52 0.18 7.67
CA PHE A 64 3.01 1.39 7.02
C PHE A 64 3.90 2.22 7.96
N GLY A 65 3.42 2.55 9.16
CA GLY A 65 4.16 3.32 10.16
C GLY A 65 5.43 2.61 10.62
N LEU A 66 5.37 1.31 10.91
CA LEU A 66 6.54 0.51 11.27
C LEU A 66 7.54 0.42 10.12
N GLY A 67 7.09 0.40 8.87
CA GLY A 67 7.94 0.52 7.69
C GLY A 67 8.67 1.85 7.62
N ALA A 68 7.96 2.97 7.87
CA ALA A 68 8.54 4.30 7.92
C ALA A 68 9.61 4.42 9.02
N TYR A 69 9.30 3.98 10.24
CA TYR A 69 10.24 4.05 11.36
C TYR A 69 11.41 3.06 11.22
N SER A 70 11.22 1.89 10.61
CA SER A 70 12.34 0.98 10.32
C SER A 70 13.32 1.59 9.30
N ALA A 71 12.84 2.37 8.33
CA ALA A 71 13.70 3.12 7.41
C ALA A 71 14.50 4.20 8.15
N ILE A 72 13.86 4.96 9.06
CA ILE A 72 14.52 5.96 9.90
C ILE A 72 15.61 5.33 10.77
N VAL A 73 15.32 4.22 11.46
CA VAL A 73 16.27 3.48 12.27
C VAL A 73 17.46 2.98 11.44
N SER A 74 17.20 2.43 10.25
CA SER A 74 18.23 1.96 9.35
C SER A 74 19.16 3.09 8.87
N TYR A 75 18.60 4.28 8.68
CA TYR A 75 19.39 5.48 8.34
C TYR A 75 20.25 5.95 9.52
N GLN A 76 19.67 6.01 10.73
CA GLN A 76 20.37 6.48 11.93
C GLN A 76 21.49 5.54 12.37
N LEU A 77 21.29 4.21 12.26
CA LEU A 77 22.28 3.21 12.69
C LEU A 77 23.42 3.01 11.69
N PHE A 78 23.10 2.99 10.40
CA PHE A 78 24.03 2.51 9.37
C PHE A 78 24.27 3.51 8.25
N ALA A 79 23.64 4.72 8.29
CA ALA A 79 23.59 5.66 7.18
C ALA A 79 23.26 4.94 5.84
N ALA A 80 22.37 3.91 5.92
CA ALA A 80 22.08 3.02 4.83
C ALA A 80 21.48 3.78 3.64
N PRO A 81 21.80 3.44 2.39
CA PRO A 81 21.17 4.05 1.22
C PRO A 81 19.69 3.68 1.14
N LEU A 82 18.88 4.54 0.50
CA LEU A 82 17.41 4.43 0.40
C LEU A 82 16.93 3.01 0.06
N MET A 83 17.55 2.35 -0.91
CA MET A 83 17.15 0.99 -1.33
C MET A 83 17.28 -0.04 -0.22
N ILE A 84 18.36 0.03 0.57
CA ILE A 84 18.57 -0.88 1.71
C ILE A 84 17.52 -0.60 2.78
N GLN A 85 17.21 0.66 3.06
CA GLN A 85 16.19 1.03 4.04
C GLN A 85 14.80 0.49 3.66
N ILE A 86 14.40 0.64 2.39
CA ILE A 86 13.14 0.14 1.86
C ILE A 86 13.08 -1.40 1.94
N PHE A 87 14.20 -2.07 1.62
CA PHE A 87 14.29 -3.52 1.69
C PHE A 87 14.20 -4.03 3.14
N VAL A 88 14.89 -3.36 4.07
CA VAL A 88 14.81 -3.64 5.51
C VAL A 88 13.40 -3.43 6.03
N ALA A 89 12.73 -2.33 5.64
CA ALA A 89 11.35 -2.04 5.99
C ALA A 89 10.40 -3.17 5.53
N GLY A 90 10.57 -3.65 4.30
CA GLY A 90 9.80 -4.76 3.75
C GLY A 90 10.00 -6.06 4.51
N ILE A 91 11.25 -6.46 4.79
CA ILE A 91 11.56 -7.69 5.54
C ILE A 91 11.06 -7.59 6.98
N PHE A 92 11.31 -6.47 7.65
CA PHE A 92 10.87 -6.26 9.02
C PHE A 92 9.34 -6.38 9.14
N CYS A 93 8.60 -5.70 8.27
CA CYS A 93 7.15 -5.78 8.25
C CYS A 93 6.64 -7.16 7.82
N ALA A 94 7.34 -7.88 6.94
CA ALA A 94 7.01 -9.26 6.59
C ALA A 94 7.11 -10.19 7.81
N LEU A 95 8.18 -10.09 8.57
CA LEU A 95 8.40 -10.88 9.80
C LEU A 95 7.36 -10.53 10.87
N LEU A 96 7.08 -9.24 11.06
CA LEU A 96 6.01 -8.79 11.96
C LEU A 96 4.64 -9.28 11.49
N GLY A 97 4.37 -9.23 10.18
CA GLY A 97 3.14 -9.77 9.60
C GLY A 97 2.98 -11.27 9.84
N LEU A 98 4.06 -12.04 9.79
CA LEU A 98 4.05 -13.47 10.19
C LEU A 98 3.76 -13.64 11.68
N ALA A 99 4.46 -12.90 12.54
CA ALA A 99 4.31 -13.01 13.99
C ALA A 99 2.91 -12.60 14.45
N THR A 100 2.43 -11.43 14.01
CA THR A 100 1.10 -10.93 14.32
C THR A 100 0.01 -11.79 13.67
N GLY A 101 0.22 -12.21 12.42
CA GLY A 101 -0.66 -13.14 11.73
C GLY A 101 -0.83 -14.46 12.49
N TYR A 102 0.26 -15.06 12.97
CA TYR A 102 0.20 -16.28 13.76
C TYR A 102 -0.65 -16.14 15.04
N LEU A 103 -0.57 -14.97 15.70
CA LEU A 103 -1.34 -14.67 16.90
C LEU A 103 -2.81 -14.36 16.59
N THR A 104 -3.06 -13.53 15.58
CA THR A 104 -4.40 -12.95 15.32
C THR A 104 -5.26 -13.79 14.37
N LEU A 105 -4.67 -14.56 13.45
CA LEU A 105 -5.42 -15.37 12.48
C LEU A 105 -6.09 -16.62 13.06
N ARG A 106 -5.93 -16.87 14.35
CA ARG A 106 -6.79 -17.80 15.12
C ARG A 106 -8.17 -17.21 15.41
N LEU A 107 -8.26 -15.86 15.37
CA LEU A 107 -9.52 -15.13 15.52
C LEU A 107 -10.24 -15.07 14.18
N ARG A 108 -11.56 -15.08 14.20
CA ARG A 108 -12.40 -15.03 12.99
C ARG A 108 -13.28 -13.79 12.99
N GLY A 109 -13.63 -13.31 11.81
CA GLY A 109 -14.57 -12.20 11.62
C GLY A 109 -14.19 -10.93 12.38
N VAL A 110 -15.11 -10.40 13.18
CA VAL A 110 -14.96 -9.13 13.89
C VAL A 110 -13.79 -9.14 14.89
N TYR A 111 -13.52 -10.28 15.54
CA TYR A 111 -12.42 -10.39 16.50
C TYR A 111 -11.05 -10.18 15.86
N PHE A 112 -10.88 -10.64 14.60
CA PHE A 112 -9.65 -10.37 13.84
C PHE A 112 -9.52 -8.89 13.53
N ALA A 113 -10.60 -8.22 13.13
CA ALA A 113 -10.60 -6.77 12.86
C ALA A 113 -10.21 -5.95 14.10
N ILE A 114 -10.78 -6.30 15.28
CA ILE A 114 -10.44 -5.66 16.56
C ILE A 114 -8.98 -5.91 16.93
N ALA A 115 -8.46 -7.13 16.77
CA ALA A 115 -7.07 -7.45 17.07
C ALA A 115 -6.08 -6.67 16.19
N THR A 116 -6.40 -6.49 14.90
CA THR A 116 -5.56 -5.70 13.98
C THR A 116 -5.61 -4.21 14.26
N LEU A 117 -6.75 -3.70 14.74
CA LEU A 117 -6.87 -2.33 15.21
C LEU A 117 -6.06 -2.11 16.50
N ALA A 118 -6.09 -3.07 17.43
CA ALA A 118 -5.26 -3.04 18.63
C ALA A 118 -3.75 -3.04 18.27
N LEU A 119 -3.34 -3.80 17.25
CA LEU A 119 -1.97 -3.79 16.74
C LEU A 119 -1.55 -2.39 16.28
N LEU A 120 -2.44 -1.65 15.61
CA LEU A 120 -2.18 -0.27 15.19
C LEU A 120 -1.89 0.61 16.39
N VAL A 121 -2.77 0.62 17.40
CA VAL A 121 -2.65 1.45 18.60
C VAL A 121 -1.39 1.08 19.40
N VAL A 122 -1.11 -0.21 19.56
CA VAL A 122 0.10 -0.69 20.25
C VAL A 122 1.37 -0.24 19.53
N SER A 123 1.40 -0.36 18.21
CA SER A 123 2.56 0.04 17.39
C SER A 123 2.81 1.54 17.49
N GLU A 124 1.76 2.36 17.40
CA GLU A 124 1.83 3.81 17.60
C GLU A 124 2.38 4.15 18.98
N THR A 125 1.81 3.55 20.04
CA THR A 125 2.22 3.79 21.42
C THR A 125 3.67 3.40 21.66
N LEU A 126 4.14 2.29 21.10
CA LEU A 126 5.54 1.86 21.22
C LEU A 126 6.48 2.88 20.60
N ILE A 127 6.20 3.34 19.40
CA ILE A 127 7.04 4.34 18.71
C ILE A 127 6.97 5.70 19.42
N HIS A 128 5.78 6.11 19.87
CA HIS A 128 5.57 7.36 20.62
C HIS A 128 6.42 7.43 21.90
N ASN A 129 6.66 6.29 22.57
CA ASN A 129 7.47 6.20 23.80
C ASN A 129 8.93 5.77 23.52
N TRP A 130 9.37 5.72 22.26
CA TRP A 130 10.72 5.32 21.92
C TRP A 130 11.58 6.54 21.57
N ASP A 131 12.29 7.07 22.56
CA ASP A 131 13.11 8.30 22.44
C ASP A 131 14.18 8.23 21.35
N TYR A 132 14.72 7.04 21.05
CA TYR A 132 15.76 6.85 20.03
C TYR A 132 15.31 7.31 18.63
N VAL A 133 14.04 7.16 18.30
CA VAL A 133 13.45 7.57 17.01
C VAL A 133 12.71 8.91 17.11
N GLY A 134 12.97 9.70 18.18
CA GLY A 134 12.35 11.00 18.41
C GLY A 134 11.06 10.95 19.22
N GLY A 135 10.56 9.75 19.58
CA GLY A 135 9.36 9.58 20.41
C GLY A 135 8.19 10.42 19.94
N ALA A 136 7.52 11.08 20.87
CA ALA A 136 6.39 11.97 20.61
C ALA A 136 6.74 13.19 19.72
N ALA A 137 8.01 13.65 19.76
CA ALA A 137 8.46 14.79 18.97
C ALA A 137 8.64 14.48 17.46
N GLY A 138 8.60 13.19 17.09
CA GLY A 138 8.82 12.75 15.73
C GLY A 138 10.27 12.75 15.28
N ALA A 139 10.53 12.30 14.08
CA ALA A 139 11.87 12.18 13.52
C ALA A 139 12.00 12.94 12.19
N TYR A 140 13.16 13.57 12.01
CA TYR A 140 13.54 14.18 10.74
C TYR A 140 14.44 13.24 9.95
N LEU A 141 14.15 13.11 8.67
CA LEU A 141 15.02 12.47 7.72
C LEU A 141 15.30 13.47 6.61
N LEU A 142 16.50 14.09 6.64
CA LEU A 142 16.94 15.00 5.62
C LEU A 142 17.66 14.18 4.54
N PRO A 143 17.04 13.94 3.37
CA PRO A 143 17.72 13.26 2.28
C PRO A 143 18.93 14.11 1.87
N SER A 144 20.08 13.47 1.69
CA SER A 144 21.24 14.12 1.08
C SER A 144 20.84 14.68 -0.29
N ARG A 145 21.39 15.84 -0.67
CA ARG A 145 21.13 16.45 -1.99
C ARG A 145 21.49 15.54 -3.18
N THR A 146 22.31 14.52 -2.90
CA THR A 146 22.75 13.52 -3.87
C THR A 146 22.34 12.13 -3.37
N LEU A 147 21.46 11.45 -4.09
CA LEU A 147 21.15 10.04 -3.84
C LEU A 147 21.98 9.19 -4.80
N SER A 148 22.85 8.36 -4.24
CA SER A 148 23.62 7.37 -5.01
C SER A 148 23.02 5.98 -4.84
N LEU A 149 22.89 5.24 -5.94
CA LEU A 149 22.53 3.84 -5.96
C LEU A 149 23.76 3.05 -6.42
N PHE A 150 24.33 2.20 -5.57
CA PHE A 150 25.54 1.43 -5.87
C PHE A 150 26.71 2.27 -6.45
N GLY A 151 26.87 3.52 -5.98
CA GLY A 151 27.95 4.40 -6.46
C GLY A 151 27.64 5.20 -7.75
N LEU A 152 26.48 5.00 -8.37
CA LEU A 152 25.99 5.82 -9.48
C LEU A 152 25.17 6.98 -8.92
N LEU A 153 25.55 8.22 -9.28
CA LEU A 153 24.78 9.43 -8.98
C LEU A 153 23.45 9.38 -9.74
N ILE A 154 22.35 9.18 -9.01
CA ILE A 154 21.02 9.09 -9.61
C ILE A 154 20.29 10.42 -9.53
N VAL A 155 20.48 11.14 -8.42
CA VAL A 155 19.92 12.48 -8.23
C VAL A 155 21.07 13.46 -7.96
N GLY A 156 21.18 14.49 -8.75
CA GLY A 156 22.18 15.54 -8.59
C GLY A 156 22.02 16.64 -9.64
N ALA A 157 22.31 17.88 -9.26
CA ALA A 157 22.21 19.04 -10.13
C ALA A 157 23.16 18.97 -11.36
N ASP A 158 24.25 18.19 -11.27
CA ASP A 158 25.30 18.15 -12.30
C ASP A 158 25.41 16.73 -12.92
N GLY A 159 24.36 16.27 -13.62
CA GLY A 159 24.42 15.06 -14.45
C GLY A 159 23.78 13.78 -13.86
N GLY A 160 22.92 13.88 -12.86
CA GLY A 160 22.09 12.79 -12.39
C GLY A 160 20.96 12.46 -13.38
N LEU A 161 20.42 11.22 -13.31
CA LEU A 161 19.27 10.79 -14.12
C LEU A 161 17.98 11.54 -13.77
N PHE A 162 17.88 12.10 -12.56
CA PHE A 162 16.75 12.88 -12.06
C PHE A 162 17.24 14.21 -11.49
N SER A 163 16.50 15.28 -11.77
CA SER A 163 16.84 16.63 -11.30
C SER A 163 16.50 16.83 -9.82
N ASN A 164 15.45 16.12 -9.31
CA ASN A 164 14.95 16.29 -7.96
C ASN A 164 14.65 14.95 -7.25
N ASN A 165 14.82 14.92 -5.92
CA ASN A 165 14.48 13.76 -5.09
C ASN A 165 13.01 13.34 -5.23
N LYS A 166 12.07 14.28 -5.40
CA LYS A 166 10.63 13.99 -5.54
C LYS A 166 10.31 13.23 -6.84
N GLU A 167 10.96 13.57 -7.93
CA GLU A 167 10.82 12.89 -9.22
C GLU A 167 11.31 11.44 -9.12
N PHE A 168 12.48 11.25 -8.50
CA PHE A 168 13.03 9.93 -8.27
C PHE A 168 12.13 9.06 -7.37
N LEU A 169 11.61 9.61 -6.27
CA LEU A 169 10.66 8.91 -5.39
C LEU A 169 9.36 8.54 -6.12
N PHE A 170 8.83 9.45 -6.92
CA PHE A 170 7.65 9.17 -7.76
C PHE A 170 7.93 8.02 -8.72
N PHE A 171 9.06 8.04 -9.42
CA PHE A 171 9.45 6.97 -10.35
C PHE A 171 9.57 5.61 -9.62
N LEU A 172 10.27 5.59 -8.46
CA LEU A 172 10.40 4.37 -7.66
C LEU A 172 9.05 3.83 -7.20
N LEU A 173 8.13 4.71 -6.82
CA LEU A 173 6.79 4.30 -6.41
C LEU A 173 5.97 3.78 -7.59
N CYS A 174 6.12 4.34 -8.80
CA CYS A 174 5.56 3.75 -10.02
C CYS A 174 6.06 2.32 -10.25
N VAL A 175 7.36 2.09 -10.08
CA VAL A 175 7.94 0.74 -10.17
C VAL A 175 7.34 -0.19 -9.10
N LEU A 176 7.20 0.29 -7.86
CA LEU A 176 6.59 -0.50 -6.78
C LEU A 176 5.12 -0.85 -7.08
N VAL A 177 4.33 0.08 -7.61
CA VAL A 177 2.94 -0.19 -8.04
C VAL A 177 2.92 -1.32 -9.08
N LEU A 178 3.79 -1.25 -10.10
CA LEU A 178 3.85 -2.27 -11.15
C LEU A 178 4.29 -3.63 -10.62
N VAL A 179 5.26 -3.67 -9.70
CA VAL A 179 5.67 -4.90 -9.00
C VAL A 179 4.50 -5.45 -8.19
N THR A 180 3.78 -4.61 -7.46
CA THR A 180 2.62 -5.02 -6.66
C THR A 180 1.50 -5.57 -7.55
N ILE A 181 1.23 -4.96 -8.71
CA ILE A 181 0.27 -5.48 -9.70
C ILE A 181 0.69 -6.86 -10.22
N ILE A 182 1.99 -7.07 -10.51
CA ILE A 182 2.52 -8.38 -10.93
C ILE A 182 2.28 -9.42 -9.83
N ILE A 183 2.57 -9.08 -8.57
CA ILE A 183 2.35 -9.96 -7.41
C ILE A 183 0.86 -10.32 -7.30
N CYS A 184 -0.04 -9.34 -7.27
CA CYS A 184 -1.48 -9.57 -7.17
C CYS A 184 -2.01 -10.45 -8.32
N ARG A 185 -1.60 -10.16 -9.56
CA ARG A 185 -1.99 -10.96 -10.72
C ARG A 185 -1.44 -12.40 -10.67
N THR A 186 -0.21 -12.57 -10.16
CA THR A 186 0.38 -13.90 -9.97
C THR A 186 -0.39 -14.68 -8.91
N ILE A 187 -0.78 -14.02 -7.81
CA ILE A 187 -1.63 -14.60 -6.77
C ILE A 187 -2.97 -15.06 -7.36
N GLU A 188 -3.67 -14.19 -8.09
CA GLU A 188 -4.97 -14.51 -8.71
C GLU A 188 -4.93 -15.77 -9.59
N ASN A 189 -3.85 -15.96 -10.34
CA ASN A 189 -3.73 -17.09 -11.27
C ASN A 189 -3.09 -18.35 -10.65
N SER A 190 -2.64 -18.27 -9.38
CA SER A 190 -1.92 -19.34 -8.69
C SER A 190 -2.85 -20.30 -7.94
N LYS A 191 -2.28 -21.42 -7.46
CA LYS A 191 -2.95 -22.30 -6.48
C LYS A 191 -3.20 -21.58 -5.16
N PHE A 192 -2.30 -20.66 -4.80
CA PHE A 192 -2.40 -19.85 -3.60
C PHE A 192 -3.65 -18.97 -3.63
N GLY A 193 -3.91 -18.24 -4.72
CA GLY A 193 -5.11 -17.39 -4.85
C GLY A 193 -6.41 -18.20 -4.85
N ARG A 194 -6.43 -19.38 -5.50
CA ARG A 194 -7.59 -20.28 -5.43
C ARG A 194 -7.85 -20.80 -4.02
N GLY A 195 -6.78 -21.08 -3.26
CA GLY A 195 -6.88 -21.45 -1.85
C GLY A 195 -7.44 -20.33 -0.98
N LEU A 196 -7.01 -19.07 -1.23
CA LEU A 196 -7.57 -17.90 -0.54
C LEU A 196 -9.04 -17.68 -0.87
N ALA A 197 -9.47 -17.90 -2.11
CA ALA A 197 -10.87 -17.79 -2.49
C ALA A 197 -11.74 -18.86 -1.80
N ALA A 198 -11.27 -20.10 -1.73
CA ALA A 198 -11.97 -21.16 -1.00
C ALA A 198 -12.11 -20.84 0.50
N LEU A 199 -11.05 -20.30 1.10
CA LEU A 199 -11.03 -19.84 2.48
C LEU A 199 -12.03 -18.70 2.73
N ARG A 200 -12.11 -17.74 1.82
CA ARG A 200 -13.06 -16.62 1.89
C ARG A 200 -14.50 -17.09 1.82
N ASP A 201 -14.79 -18.06 0.95
CA ASP A 201 -16.14 -18.54 0.75
C ASP A 201 -16.63 -19.39 1.95
N ASN A 202 -15.83 -20.32 2.45
CA ASN A 202 -16.09 -21.06 3.70
C ASN A 202 -14.80 -21.72 4.23
N GLU A 203 -14.27 -21.21 5.32
CA GLU A 203 -13.03 -21.70 5.94
C GLU A 203 -13.12 -23.15 6.42
N GLU A 204 -14.23 -23.53 7.07
CA GLU A 204 -14.39 -24.88 7.62
C GLU A 204 -14.53 -25.94 6.52
N ALA A 205 -15.25 -25.60 5.45
CA ALA A 205 -15.34 -26.46 4.28
C ALA A 205 -13.99 -26.60 3.58
N ALA A 206 -13.21 -25.51 3.45
CA ALA A 206 -11.89 -25.53 2.86
C ALA A 206 -10.92 -26.43 3.67
N GLU A 207 -10.94 -26.34 5.00
CA GLU A 207 -10.14 -27.20 5.88
C GLU A 207 -10.53 -28.67 5.74
N SER A 208 -11.82 -28.97 5.70
CA SER A 208 -12.33 -30.33 5.52
C SER A 208 -11.91 -30.94 4.18
N MET A 209 -11.70 -30.12 3.15
CA MET A 209 -11.19 -30.52 1.84
C MET A 209 -9.64 -30.56 1.77
N GLY A 210 -8.93 -30.38 2.92
CA GLY A 210 -7.47 -30.46 3.01
C GLY A 210 -6.74 -29.19 2.59
N VAL A 211 -7.41 -28.04 2.47
CA VAL A 211 -6.75 -26.77 2.19
C VAL A 211 -6.01 -26.29 3.45
N PRO A 212 -4.71 -25.98 3.38
CA PRO A 212 -3.93 -25.54 4.56
C PRO A 212 -4.21 -24.06 4.86
N THR A 213 -5.38 -23.77 5.46
CA THR A 213 -5.94 -22.42 5.66
C THR A 213 -5.00 -21.52 6.45
N LEU A 214 -4.43 -21.99 7.57
CA LEU A 214 -3.50 -21.19 8.39
C LEU A 214 -2.26 -20.77 7.59
N LYS A 215 -1.66 -21.69 6.81
CA LYS A 215 -0.49 -21.37 5.99
C LYS A 215 -0.81 -20.32 4.93
N LEU A 216 -1.97 -20.43 4.28
CA LEU A 216 -2.41 -19.46 3.28
C LEU A 216 -2.62 -18.07 3.90
N LYS A 217 -3.28 -17.99 5.05
CA LYS A 217 -3.48 -16.74 5.78
C LYS A 217 -2.16 -16.09 6.18
N LEU A 218 -1.23 -16.86 6.76
CA LEU A 218 0.08 -16.36 7.17
C LEU A 218 0.87 -15.81 5.98
N MET A 219 0.88 -16.53 4.86
CA MET A 219 1.56 -16.06 3.64
C MET A 219 0.90 -14.78 3.07
N ALA A 220 -0.43 -14.71 3.06
CA ALA A 220 -1.16 -13.52 2.62
C ALA A 220 -0.85 -12.31 3.50
N THR A 221 -0.85 -12.49 4.83
CA THR A 221 -0.50 -11.42 5.78
C THR A 221 0.95 -10.98 5.63
N MET A 222 1.88 -11.92 5.48
CA MET A 222 3.29 -11.62 5.26
C MET A 222 3.52 -10.77 4.01
N ILE A 223 2.93 -11.17 2.88
CA ILE A 223 3.09 -10.43 1.60
C ILE A 223 2.44 -9.05 1.70
N SER A 224 1.22 -8.98 2.26
CA SER A 224 0.50 -7.73 2.48
C SER A 224 1.29 -6.77 3.36
N ALA A 225 1.78 -7.23 4.52
CA ALA A 225 2.58 -6.46 5.46
C ALA A 225 3.92 -6.00 4.85
N ALA A 226 4.58 -6.85 4.06
CA ALA A 226 5.82 -6.50 3.36
C ALA A 226 5.60 -5.32 2.40
N LEU A 227 4.56 -5.38 1.57
CA LEU A 227 4.23 -4.31 0.61
C LEU A 227 3.86 -3.00 1.30
N MET A 228 3.08 -3.07 2.39
CA MET A 228 2.74 -1.90 3.20
C MET A 228 3.98 -1.31 3.87
N GLY A 229 4.88 -2.15 4.40
CA GLY A 229 6.14 -1.73 5.00
C GLY A 229 7.10 -1.08 4.02
N VAL A 230 7.26 -1.66 2.82
CA VAL A 230 8.01 -1.05 1.71
C VAL A 230 7.45 0.33 1.39
N THR A 231 6.13 0.44 1.27
CA THR A 231 5.45 1.72 0.98
C THR A 231 5.69 2.74 2.08
N GLY A 232 5.60 2.31 3.35
CA GLY A 232 5.93 3.14 4.50
C GLY A 232 7.38 3.63 4.51
N GLY A 233 8.33 2.78 4.06
CA GLY A 233 9.74 3.13 3.97
C GLY A 233 10.05 4.33 3.04
N PHE A 234 9.17 4.65 2.09
CA PHE A 234 9.29 5.87 1.26
C PHE A 234 8.80 7.13 1.97
N PHE A 235 7.91 6.98 2.96
CA PHE A 235 7.21 8.10 3.59
C PHE A 235 8.14 9.14 4.23
N PRO A 236 9.22 8.77 4.97
CA PRO A 236 10.15 9.72 5.55
C PRO A 236 10.88 10.58 4.53
N TYR A 237 11.17 10.04 3.34
CA TYR A 237 11.82 10.76 2.26
C TYR A 237 10.90 11.75 1.56
N TYR A 238 9.60 11.45 1.58
CA TYR A 238 8.59 12.30 0.97
C TYR A 238 8.17 13.46 1.88
N MET A 239 7.93 13.17 3.17
CA MET A 239 7.48 14.15 4.15
C MET A 239 8.63 14.88 4.86
N THR A 240 9.86 14.33 4.85
CA THR A 240 11.05 14.85 5.57
C THR A 240 10.92 14.89 7.09
N PHE A 241 9.72 15.07 7.61
CA PHE A 241 9.36 15.00 9.03
C PHE A 241 8.25 13.98 9.23
N VAL A 242 8.43 13.07 10.16
CA VAL A 242 7.47 11.99 10.45
C VAL A 242 7.19 11.99 11.96
N GLU A 243 5.94 12.22 12.29
CA GLU A 243 5.43 12.03 13.66
C GLU A 243 4.63 10.73 13.75
N PRO A 244 4.59 10.08 14.95
CA PRO A 244 3.88 8.83 15.12
C PRO A 244 2.40 8.93 14.74
N THR A 245 1.71 9.97 15.16
CA THR A 245 0.28 10.20 14.90
C THR A 245 -0.07 10.22 13.43
N SER A 246 0.79 10.81 12.58
CA SER A 246 0.57 10.85 11.13
C SER A 246 0.91 9.52 10.45
N ALA A 247 1.99 8.85 10.87
CA ALA A 247 2.44 7.60 10.27
C ALA A 247 1.53 6.40 10.62
N PHE A 248 0.91 6.42 11.81
CA PHE A 248 -0.03 5.40 12.30
C PHE A 248 -1.49 5.86 12.22
N SER A 249 -1.81 6.87 11.39
CA SER A 249 -3.17 7.38 11.27
C SER A 249 -4.16 6.29 10.86
N LEU A 250 -5.30 6.23 11.54
CA LEU A 250 -6.40 5.33 11.19
C LEU A 250 -6.90 5.60 9.76
N ASP A 251 -6.78 6.84 9.27
CA ASP A 251 -7.17 7.22 7.92
C ASP A 251 -6.44 6.39 6.84
N ILE A 252 -5.16 6.06 7.07
CA ILE A 252 -4.39 5.19 6.17
C ILE A 252 -5.02 3.81 6.09
N SER A 253 -5.45 3.25 7.23
CA SER A 253 -6.11 1.93 7.27
C SER A 253 -7.49 1.96 6.63
N VAL A 254 -8.29 3.01 6.89
CA VAL A 254 -9.61 3.20 6.29
C VAL A 254 -9.51 3.35 4.78
N ASN A 255 -8.58 4.15 4.29
CA ASN A 255 -8.34 4.32 2.86
C ASN A 255 -7.90 3.00 2.18
N ALA A 256 -6.96 2.27 2.81
CA ALA A 256 -6.47 0.99 2.30
C ALA A 256 -7.59 -0.06 2.16
N LEU A 257 -8.60 -0.02 3.02
CA LEU A 257 -9.79 -0.88 3.00
C LEU A 257 -10.88 -0.35 2.04
N ALA A 258 -11.17 0.95 2.09
CA ALA A 258 -12.27 1.55 1.33
C ALA A 258 -12.05 1.47 -0.18
N MET A 259 -10.81 1.73 -0.63
CA MET A 259 -10.48 1.75 -2.06
C MET A 259 -10.72 0.42 -2.78
N PRO A 260 -10.28 -0.75 -2.26
CA PRO A 260 -10.62 -2.04 -2.83
C PRO A 260 -12.12 -2.33 -2.81
N LEU A 261 -12.83 -1.97 -1.72
CA LEU A 261 -14.27 -2.19 -1.62
C LEU A 261 -15.05 -1.38 -2.68
N ILE A 262 -14.68 -0.12 -2.88
CA ILE A 262 -15.27 0.74 -3.90
C ILE A 262 -14.92 0.28 -5.31
N GLY A 263 -13.66 -0.11 -5.54
CA GLY A 263 -13.18 -0.56 -6.86
C GLY A 263 -13.65 -1.96 -7.24
N GLY A 264 -13.84 -2.83 -6.24
CA GLY A 264 -14.14 -4.25 -6.36
C GLY A 264 -12.94 -5.13 -5.99
N THR A 265 -13.13 -6.07 -5.07
CA THR A 265 -12.05 -6.89 -4.47
C THR A 265 -11.65 -8.12 -5.27
N ALA A 266 -12.45 -8.52 -6.27
CA ALA A 266 -12.28 -9.79 -6.98
C ALA A 266 -11.04 -9.85 -7.88
N TYR A 267 -10.57 -8.71 -8.38
CA TYR A 267 -9.45 -8.61 -9.32
C TYR A 267 -8.55 -7.44 -8.96
N TRP A 268 -7.25 -7.54 -9.27
CA TRP A 268 -6.26 -6.49 -9.01
C TRP A 268 -6.63 -5.11 -9.60
N LEU A 269 -7.39 -5.07 -10.71
CA LEU A 269 -7.84 -3.81 -11.32
C LEU A 269 -8.79 -3.01 -10.42
N GLY A 270 -9.59 -3.69 -9.57
CA GLY A 270 -10.53 -3.03 -8.68
C GLY A 270 -9.83 -2.08 -7.70
N PRO A 271 -8.92 -2.57 -6.84
CA PRO A 271 -8.18 -1.71 -5.93
C PRO A 271 -7.45 -0.55 -6.62
N VAL A 272 -6.87 -0.79 -7.81
CA VAL A 272 -6.22 0.27 -8.59
C VAL A 272 -7.21 1.37 -8.99
N LEU A 273 -8.35 0.99 -9.58
CA LEU A 273 -9.37 1.97 -9.99
C LEU A 273 -9.96 2.70 -8.79
N GLY A 274 -10.28 1.99 -7.72
CA GLY A 274 -10.79 2.60 -6.49
C GLY A 274 -9.81 3.60 -5.89
N ALA A 275 -8.53 3.25 -5.82
CA ALA A 275 -7.48 4.12 -5.29
C ALA A 275 -7.20 5.33 -6.18
N VAL A 276 -7.18 5.17 -7.50
CA VAL A 276 -6.99 6.30 -8.43
C VAL A 276 -8.17 7.26 -8.35
N VAL A 277 -9.41 6.76 -8.40
CA VAL A 277 -10.60 7.62 -8.35
C VAL A 277 -10.70 8.35 -7.01
N LEU A 278 -10.67 7.62 -5.89
CA LEU A 278 -10.76 8.23 -4.56
C LEU A 278 -9.55 9.11 -4.24
N GLY A 279 -8.34 8.62 -4.54
CA GLY A 279 -7.12 9.38 -4.28
C GLY A 279 -7.06 10.69 -5.06
N THR A 280 -7.51 10.70 -6.33
CA THR A 280 -7.62 11.93 -7.12
C THR A 280 -8.66 12.86 -6.52
N LEU A 281 -9.80 12.33 -6.10
CA LEU A 281 -10.90 13.12 -5.51
C LEU A 281 -10.46 13.75 -4.18
N GLN A 282 -9.74 12.99 -3.34
CA GLN A 282 -9.13 13.48 -2.09
C GLN A 282 -8.11 14.58 -2.35
N GLN A 283 -7.21 14.41 -3.34
CA GLN A 283 -6.23 15.44 -3.68
C GLN A 283 -6.89 16.73 -4.16
N VAL A 284 -7.90 16.62 -5.00
CA VAL A 284 -8.66 17.80 -5.44
C VAL A 284 -9.36 18.46 -4.26
N ALA A 285 -10.02 17.70 -3.39
CA ALA A 285 -10.72 18.22 -2.22
C ALA A 285 -9.76 18.92 -1.23
N THR A 286 -8.58 18.34 -0.99
CA THR A 286 -7.56 18.94 -0.10
C THR A 286 -7.10 20.30 -0.59
N VAL A 287 -6.95 20.46 -1.91
CA VAL A 287 -6.47 21.71 -2.51
C VAL A 287 -7.58 22.76 -2.62
N THR A 288 -8.84 22.33 -2.86
CA THR A 288 -9.95 23.26 -3.13
C THR A 288 -10.75 23.64 -1.90
N ILE A 289 -10.84 22.75 -0.90
CA ILE A 289 -11.75 22.94 0.24
C ILE A 289 -11.01 22.87 1.56
N SER A 290 -10.66 21.68 2.05
CA SER A 290 -9.82 21.45 3.22
C SER A 290 -9.43 19.96 3.36
N SER A 291 -8.41 19.67 4.22
CA SER A 291 -7.98 18.30 4.50
C SER A 291 -8.98 17.49 5.32
N GLU A 292 -9.79 18.15 6.18
CA GLU A 292 -10.76 17.46 7.04
C GLU A 292 -11.92 16.83 6.27
N ILE A 293 -12.24 17.36 5.09
CA ILE A 293 -13.31 16.84 4.22
C ILE A 293 -12.95 15.49 3.60
N ASN A 294 -11.67 15.12 3.57
CA ASN A 294 -11.22 13.83 2.99
C ASN A 294 -11.91 12.63 3.65
N LEU A 295 -11.98 12.60 4.99
CA LEU A 295 -12.60 11.49 5.71
C LEU A 295 -14.10 11.39 5.41
N LEU A 296 -14.78 12.53 5.33
CA LEU A 296 -16.20 12.61 4.97
C LEU A 296 -16.43 12.10 3.54
N ILE A 297 -15.58 12.48 2.59
CA ILE A 297 -15.65 12.00 1.20
C ILE A 297 -15.51 10.47 1.17
N VAL A 298 -14.47 9.93 1.82
CA VAL A 298 -14.24 8.47 1.88
C VAL A 298 -15.45 7.75 2.49
N GLY A 299 -15.96 8.26 3.61
CA GLY A 299 -17.12 7.70 4.30
C GLY A 299 -18.38 7.70 3.42
N LEU A 300 -18.70 8.82 2.77
CA LEU A 300 -19.85 8.94 1.87
C LEU A 300 -19.74 7.98 0.66
N PHE A 301 -18.56 7.94 0.03
CA PHE A 301 -18.33 7.02 -1.09
C PHE A 301 -18.43 5.57 -0.65
N LEU A 302 -17.83 5.22 0.51
CA LEU A 302 -17.88 3.85 1.02
C LEU A 302 -19.34 3.43 1.29
N VAL A 303 -20.11 4.24 2.00
CA VAL A 303 -21.53 3.96 2.27
C VAL A 303 -22.32 3.89 0.96
N GLY A 304 -22.12 4.84 0.05
CA GLY A 304 -22.79 4.85 -1.24
C GLY A 304 -22.50 3.58 -2.04
N PHE A 305 -21.23 3.20 -2.17
CA PHE A 305 -20.85 2.00 -2.94
C PHE A 305 -21.31 0.70 -2.28
N VAL A 306 -21.26 0.58 -0.95
CA VAL A 306 -21.78 -0.62 -0.25
C VAL A 306 -23.28 -0.80 -0.50
N ILE A 307 -24.05 0.29 -0.55
CA ILE A 307 -25.50 0.23 -0.77
C ILE A 307 -25.86 0.00 -2.25
N PHE A 308 -25.25 0.78 -3.17
CA PHE A 308 -25.65 0.79 -4.58
C PHE A 308 -24.86 -0.17 -5.47
N ALA A 309 -23.64 -0.53 -5.07
CA ALA A 309 -22.71 -1.34 -5.85
C ALA A 309 -21.91 -2.30 -4.97
N PRO A 310 -22.52 -3.31 -4.35
CA PRO A 310 -21.83 -4.23 -3.44
C PRO A 310 -20.68 -4.99 -4.10
N ASP A 311 -20.70 -5.15 -5.44
CA ASP A 311 -19.61 -5.76 -6.23
C ASP A 311 -18.56 -4.72 -6.70
N GLY A 312 -18.66 -3.46 -6.24
CA GLY A 312 -17.80 -2.35 -6.59
C GLY A 312 -17.96 -1.85 -8.04
N PHE A 313 -17.07 -0.92 -8.44
CA PHE A 313 -17.08 -0.29 -9.77
C PHE A 313 -17.00 -1.34 -10.91
N LEU A 314 -16.14 -2.36 -10.76
CA LEU A 314 -16.01 -3.43 -11.75
C LEU A 314 -17.26 -4.29 -11.88
N GLY A 315 -18.01 -4.50 -10.79
CA GLY A 315 -19.28 -5.20 -10.80
C GLY A 315 -20.35 -4.44 -11.59
N LEU A 316 -20.42 -3.11 -11.39
CA LEU A 316 -21.34 -2.24 -12.16
C LEU A 316 -21.05 -2.28 -13.65
N ILE A 317 -19.80 -2.14 -14.06
CA ILE A 317 -19.39 -2.21 -15.48
C ILE A 317 -19.81 -3.55 -16.11
N LYS A 318 -19.60 -4.67 -15.39
CA LYS A 318 -20.02 -6.00 -15.88
C LYS A 318 -21.53 -6.13 -16.02
N LYS A 319 -22.32 -5.56 -15.07
CA LYS A 319 -23.79 -5.60 -15.14
C LYS A 319 -24.31 -4.76 -16.31
N LEU A 320 -23.72 -3.58 -16.57
CA LEU A 320 -24.10 -2.72 -17.69
C LEU A 320 -23.79 -3.38 -19.02
N ARG A 321 -22.63 -4.04 -19.14
CA ARG A 321 -22.24 -4.75 -20.38
C ARG A 321 -23.12 -5.98 -20.68
N LYS A 322 -23.60 -6.70 -19.65
CA LYS A 322 -24.54 -7.84 -19.81
C LYS A 322 -25.96 -7.41 -20.13
N ARG A 323 -26.33 -6.13 -19.94
CA ARG A 323 -27.65 -5.60 -20.32
C ARG A 323 -27.68 -5.04 -21.75
N GLY A 324 -26.51 -4.85 -22.38
CA GLY A 324 -26.37 -4.34 -23.74
C GLY A 324 -26.15 -5.41 -24.81
N ASP A 325 -25.89 -6.67 -24.39
CA ASP A 325 -25.93 -7.90 -25.20
C ASP A 325 -27.27 -8.62 -24.97
#